data_11c22960b86933b4b852f941aaec4a2a
#
_entry.id   11c22960b86933b4b852f941aaec4a2a
#
_cell.length_a   1.000
_cell.length_b   1.000
_cell.length_c   1.000
_cell.angle_alpha   90.00
_cell.angle_beta   90.00
_cell.angle_gamma   90.00
#
_symmetry.space_group_name_H-M   'P 1'
#
loop_
_entity.id
_entity.type
_entity.pdbx_description
1 polymer ?
#
loop_
_entity_poly.entity_id
_entity_poly.type
_entity_poly.pdbx_seq_one_letter_code
_entity_poly.pdbx_strand_id
1 'polypeptide(L)'
;MGDELDVTTAKFEPAGINQDELIMQQQRRIEKEISETTPLVGEMEDFSSLEEEYAGDEVYCQKVRDLATKYRSMRRTRPDGNCFFRAFSYAYLERLLDRPEEYDRFHAIASRSKDGLVALGFPQFTVEDFHDTFMEVVGRVGKGTDSFSQIDLHKLFNEQGYSDYIVVFLRLITSGQLQQEADFYQNFIEGDRTVADFCHQLGEKALIHQVPLP
;
A
#
# COMPACT_ATOMS: atom_id res chain seq x y z
N MET A 1 72.30 2.51 -31.39
CA MET A 1 71.08 1.73 -31.71
C MET A 1 70.55 1.28 -30.41
N GLY A 2 69.62 2.08 -29.85
CA GLY A 2 68.93 1.82 -28.59
C GLY A 2 67.47 1.71 -28.91
N ASP A 3 66.86 0.55 -28.60
CA ASP A 3 65.45 0.32 -28.69
C ASP A 3 64.80 0.91 -27.45
N GLU A 4 64.00 1.97 -27.61
CA GLU A 4 63.06 2.49 -26.62
C GLU A 4 61.80 1.60 -26.63
N LEU A 5 61.63 0.86 -25.55
CA LEU A 5 60.39 0.16 -25.27
C LEU A 5 59.36 1.18 -24.72
N ASP A 6 58.39 1.51 -25.57
CA ASP A 6 57.24 2.32 -25.23
C ASP A 6 56.30 1.51 -24.30
N VAL A 7 56.34 1.82 -23.00
CA VAL A 7 55.43 1.24 -21.98
C VAL A 7 54.17 2.08 -21.96
N THR A 8 53.22 1.69 -22.78
CA THR A 8 51.87 2.26 -22.73
C THR A 8 51.22 1.89 -21.38
N THR A 9 51.24 2.82 -20.43
CA THR A 9 50.49 2.73 -19.18
C THR A 9 49.00 2.81 -19.50
N ALA A 10 48.36 1.66 -19.58
CA ALA A 10 46.88 1.60 -19.57
C ALA A 10 46.38 2.18 -18.25
N LYS A 11 45.79 3.36 -18.30
CA LYS A 11 45.06 3.93 -17.20
C LYS A 11 43.82 3.03 -16.96
N PHE A 12 43.85 2.28 -15.88
CA PHE A 12 42.67 1.59 -15.34
C PHE A 12 41.77 2.69 -14.77
N GLU A 13 40.78 3.12 -15.54
CA GLU A 13 39.71 3.90 -14.99
C GLU A 13 38.85 2.97 -14.09
N PRO A 14 38.64 3.28 -12.80
CA PRO A 14 37.76 2.47 -11.97
C PRO A 14 36.36 2.55 -12.60
N ALA A 15 35.81 1.39 -12.91
CA ALA A 15 34.44 1.28 -13.41
C ALA A 15 33.51 2.15 -12.52
N GLY A 16 32.92 3.18 -13.13
CA GLY A 16 32.09 4.12 -12.41
C GLY A 16 30.98 3.36 -11.69
N ILE A 17 30.93 3.51 -10.38
CA ILE A 17 29.84 2.95 -9.57
C ILE A 17 28.56 3.55 -10.15
N ASN A 18 27.64 2.68 -10.61
CA ASN A 18 26.38 3.11 -11.18
C ASN A 18 25.58 3.84 -10.06
N GLN A 19 25.40 5.14 -10.22
CA GLN A 19 24.66 5.95 -9.22
C GLN A 19 23.26 5.42 -8.97
N ASP A 20 22.59 4.92 -10.00
CA ASP A 20 21.25 4.34 -9.89
C ASP A 20 21.26 3.10 -9.01
N GLU A 21 22.30 2.27 -9.10
CA GLU A 21 22.45 1.08 -8.27
C GLU A 21 22.67 1.44 -6.79
N LEU A 22 23.46 2.47 -6.52
CA LEU A 22 23.65 2.98 -5.15
C LEU A 22 22.36 3.54 -4.56
N ILE A 23 21.58 4.28 -5.35
CA ILE A 23 20.28 4.82 -4.95
C ILE A 23 19.32 3.67 -4.62
N MET A 24 19.24 2.65 -5.49
CA MET A 24 18.41 1.48 -5.25
C MET A 24 18.83 0.68 -4.00
N GLN A 25 20.13 0.52 -3.76
CA GLN A 25 20.63 -0.14 -2.55
C GLN A 25 20.30 0.66 -1.29
N GLN A 26 20.43 1.98 -1.33
CA GLN A 26 20.08 2.85 -0.22
C GLN A 26 18.57 2.80 0.07
N GLN A 27 17.74 2.84 -0.96
CA GLN A 27 16.30 2.73 -0.83
C GLN A 27 15.88 1.40 -0.18
N ARG A 28 16.42 0.27 -0.66
CA ARG A 28 16.17 -1.06 -0.06
C ARG A 28 16.60 -1.13 1.40
N ARG A 29 17.70 -0.46 1.77
CA ARG A 29 18.15 -0.40 3.17
C ARG A 29 17.15 0.35 4.04
N ILE A 30 16.69 1.52 3.59
CA ILE A 30 15.68 2.34 4.30
C ILE A 30 14.38 1.56 4.44
N GLU A 31 13.90 0.93 3.38
CA GLU A 31 12.69 0.10 3.40
C GLU A 31 12.82 -1.06 4.40
N LYS A 32 13.98 -1.70 4.43
CA LYS A 32 14.27 -2.78 5.39
C LYS A 32 14.26 -2.27 6.83
N GLU A 33 14.94 -1.17 7.12
CA GLU A 33 14.96 -0.56 8.46
C GLU A 33 13.55 -0.17 8.93
N ILE A 34 12.74 0.43 8.05
CA ILE A 34 11.34 0.74 8.33
C ILE A 34 10.53 -0.55 8.59
N SER A 35 10.78 -1.61 7.82
CA SER A 35 10.05 -2.87 7.96
C SER A 35 10.35 -3.61 9.27
N GLU A 36 11.57 -3.47 9.78
CA GLU A 36 12.00 -4.08 11.04
C GLU A 36 11.49 -3.31 12.27
N THR A 37 11.27 -2.00 12.14
CA THR A 37 10.91 -1.13 13.26
C THR A 37 9.42 -0.76 13.31
N THR A 38 8.72 -0.81 12.19
CA THR A 38 7.35 -0.32 12.09
C THR A 38 6.42 -1.42 11.57
N PRO A 39 5.40 -1.84 12.32
CA PRO A 39 4.40 -2.79 11.85
C PRO A 39 3.59 -2.21 10.67
N LEU A 40 2.99 -3.07 9.86
CA LEU A 40 2.12 -2.65 8.74
C LEU A 40 0.92 -1.85 9.24
N VAL A 41 0.29 -2.35 10.32
CA VAL A 41 -0.75 -1.67 11.09
C VAL A 41 -0.33 -1.68 12.56
N GLY A 42 -0.17 -0.51 13.16
CA GLY A 42 0.21 -0.33 14.56
C GLY A 42 -0.89 -0.73 15.52
N GLU A 43 -0.51 -0.81 16.79
CA GLU A 43 -1.47 -0.99 17.88
C GLU A 43 -2.39 0.24 18.01
N MET A 44 -3.47 0.06 18.77
CA MET A 44 -4.37 1.16 19.08
C MET A 44 -3.70 2.13 20.07
N GLU A 45 -3.65 3.40 19.70
CA GLU A 45 -3.03 4.46 20.48
C GLU A 45 -4.05 5.53 20.88
N ASP A 46 -3.80 6.18 22.01
CA ASP A 46 -4.48 7.40 22.40
C ASP A 46 -3.91 8.62 21.65
N PHE A 47 -4.72 9.65 21.46
CA PHE A 47 -4.27 10.89 20.80
C PHE A 47 -3.21 11.67 21.58
N SER A 48 -3.01 11.38 22.87
CA SER A 48 -1.92 11.97 23.67
C SER A 48 -0.56 11.70 23.06
N SER A 49 -0.32 10.52 22.48
CA SER A 49 0.94 10.19 21.81
C SER A 49 1.23 11.12 20.62
N LEU A 50 0.17 11.51 19.90
CA LEU A 50 0.29 12.44 18.79
C LEU A 50 0.47 13.89 19.26
N GLU A 51 -0.17 14.28 20.38
CA GLU A 51 0.02 15.60 20.97
C GLU A 51 1.44 15.79 21.48
N GLU A 52 2.05 14.77 22.10
CA GLU A 52 3.45 14.77 22.52
C GLU A 52 4.41 14.90 21.32
N GLU A 53 4.15 14.19 20.22
CA GLU A 53 4.96 14.25 19.00
C GLU A 53 4.99 15.67 18.40
N TYR A 54 3.87 16.38 18.47
CA TYR A 54 3.73 17.73 17.92
C TYR A 54 3.80 18.84 19.01
N ALA A 55 4.31 18.56 20.20
CA ALA A 55 4.35 19.51 21.33
C ALA A 55 5.02 20.86 21.00
N GLY A 56 5.90 20.89 19.99
CA GLY A 56 6.56 22.11 19.50
C GLY A 56 5.75 22.93 18.48
N ASP A 57 4.58 22.46 18.04
CA ASP A 57 3.74 23.11 17.03
C ASP A 57 2.30 23.29 17.52
N GLU A 58 1.97 24.52 17.94
CA GLU A 58 0.64 24.82 18.51
C GLU A 58 -0.52 24.57 17.49
N VAL A 59 -0.27 24.77 16.20
CA VAL A 59 -1.30 24.55 15.16
C VAL A 59 -1.64 23.08 15.06
N TYR A 60 -0.61 22.20 15.07
CA TYR A 60 -0.83 20.76 15.05
C TYR A 60 -1.44 20.27 16.36
N CYS A 61 -0.95 20.73 17.53
CA CYS A 61 -1.56 20.39 18.81
C CYS A 61 -3.05 20.73 18.87
N GLN A 62 -3.45 21.90 18.38
CA GLN A 62 -4.87 22.26 18.33
C GLN A 62 -5.69 21.34 17.42
N LYS A 63 -5.14 20.93 16.27
CA LYS A 63 -5.80 19.93 15.40
C LYS A 63 -5.92 18.57 16.05
N VAL A 64 -4.90 18.11 16.76
CA VAL A 64 -4.93 16.84 17.50
C VAL A 64 -6.00 16.87 18.58
N ARG A 65 -6.10 17.96 19.34
CA ARG A 65 -7.16 18.14 20.36
C ARG A 65 -8.56 18.12 19.73
N ASP A 66 -8.75 18.76 18.58
CA ASP A 66 -10.01 18.70 17.84
C ASP A 66 -10.36 17.28 17.38
N LEU A 67 -9.38 16.52 16.88
CA LEU A 67 -9.56 15.12 16.53
C LEU A 67 -9.91 14.25 17.73
N ALA A 68 -9.27 14.45 18.88
CA ALA A 68 -9.53 13.73 20.12
C ALA A 68 -10.97 13.94 20.65
N THR A 69 -11.63 15.04 20.28
CA THR A 69 -13.06 15.24 20.60
C THR A 69 -13.99 14.37 19.73
N LYS A 70 -13.55 13.94 18.56
CA LYS A 70 -14.35 13.24 17.55
C LYS A 70 -14.05 11.73 17.52
N TYR A 71 -12.84 11.36 17.82
CA TYR A 71 -12.34 9.99 17.73
C TYR A 71 -11.73 9.56 19.06
N ARG A 72 -11.94 8.30 19.41
CA ARG A 72 -11.48 7.76 20.69
C ARG A 72 -10.01 7.36 20.68
N SER A 73 -9.55 6.86 19.55
CA SER A 73 -8.21 6.28 19.39
C SER A 73 -7.78 6.32 17.93
N MET A 74 -6.52 6.08 17.69
CA MET A 74 -5.95 5.99 16.37
C MET A 74 -5.06 4.77 16.21
N ARG A 75 -4.72 4.43 14.97
CA ARG A 75 -3.65 3.48 14.62
C ARG A 75 -2.74 4.13 13.60
N ARG A 76 -1.46 3.84 13.69
CA ARG A 76 -0.48 4.22 12.66
C ARG A 76 -0.37 3.12 11.63
N THR A 77 -0.07 3.48 10.40
CA THR A 77 0.26 2.52 9.33
C THR A 77 1.65 2.79 8.81
N ARG A 78 2.36 1.73 8.39
CA ARG A 78 3.71 1.85 7.84
C ARG A 78 3.73 2.81 6.65
N PRO A 79 4.67 3.79 6.60
CA PRO A 79 4.77 4.77 5.52
C PRO A 79 5.51 4.18 4.31
N ASP A 80 4.95 3.15 3.67
CA ASP A 80 5.52 2.39 2.57
C ASP A 80 4.85 2.70 1.19
N GLY A 81 4.10 3.79 1.09
CA GLY A 81 3.34 4.13 -0.11
C GLY A 81 2.01 3.36 -0.26
N ASN A 82 1.75 2.38 0.60
CA ASN A 82 0.53 1.57 0.65
C ASN A 82 -0.39 1.95 1.83
N CYS A 83 0.06 2.88 2.67
CA CYS A 83 -0.58 3.24 3.94
C CYS A 83 -2.05 3.61 3.80
N PHE A 84 -2.45 4.35 2.75
CA PHE A 84 -3.85 4.74 2.53
C PHE A 84 -4.75 3.50 2.33
N PHE A 85 -4.40 2.64 1.38
CA PHE A 85 -5.20 1.45 1.07
C PHE A 85 -5.25 0.49 2.26
N ARG A 86 -4.12 0.34 2.96
CA ARG A 86 -4.03 -0.49 4.15
C ARG A 86 -4.87 0.04 5.30
N ALA A 87 -4.77 1.34 5.60
CA ALA A 87 -5.57 1.99 6.64
C ALA A 87 -7.07 1.91 6.33
N PHE A 88 -7.46 2.21 5.09
CA PHE A 88 -8.85 2.17 4.66
C PHE A 88 -9.45 0.76 4.78
N SER A 89 -8.76 -0.25 4.22
CA SER A 89 -9.27 -1.63 4.25
C SER A 89 -9.32 -2.19 5.66
N TYR A 90 -8.30 -1.94 6.48
CA TYR A 90 -8.29 -2.36 7.87
C TYR A 90 -9.46 -1.76 8.64
N ALA A 91 -9.61 -0.44 8.62
CA ALA A 91 -10.67 0.25 9.35
C ALA A 91 -12.07 -0.15 8.88
N TYR A 92 -12.25 -0.39 7.58
CA TYR A 92 -13.53 -0.82 7.04
C TYR A 92 -13.88 -2.25 7.47
N LEU A 93 -12.95 -3.20 7.34
CA LEU A 93 -13.15 -4.59 7.76
C LEU A 93 -13.30 -4.72 9.28
N GLU A 94 -12.56 -3.92 10.07
CA GLU A 94 -12.74 -3.86 11.52
C GLU A 94 -14.18 -3.46 11.91
N ARG A 95 -14.76 -2.51 11.19
CA ARG A 95 -16.16 -2.11 11.42
C ARG A 95 -17.19 -3.17 11.01
N LEU A 96 -16.87 -4.00 10.03
CA LEU A 96 -17.78 -5.07 9.57
C LEU A 96 -17.91 -6.21 10.59
N LEU A 97 -16.91 -6.41 11.46
CA LEU A 97 -16.95 -7.46 12.49
C LEU A 97 -18.22 -7.39 13.36
N ASP A 98 -18.71 -6.18 13.65
CA ASP A 98 -19.87 -5.93 14.51
C ASP A 98 -21.12 -5.49 13.73
N ARG A 99 -21.12 -5.64 12.38
CA ARG A 99 -22.21 -5.12 11.51
C ARG A 99 -22.61 -6.14 10.44
N PRO A 100 -23.35 -7.18 10.79
CA PRO A 100 -23.68 -8.26 9.85
C PRO A 100 -24.48 -7.79 8.62
N GLU A 101 -25.41 -6.85 8.76
CA GLU A 101 -26.18 -6.32 7.62
C GLU A 101 -25.30 -5.58 6.61
N GLU A 102 -24.34 -4.79 7.09
CA GLU A 102 -23.37 -4.10 6.24
C GLU A 102 -22.37 -5.09 5.64
N TYR A 103 -22.00 -6.13 6.37
CA TYR A 103 -21.17 -7.22 5.87
C TYR A 103 -21.82 -7.91 4.67
N ASP A 104 -23.09 -8.31 4.76
CA ASP A 104 -23.79 -8.98 3.68
C ASP A 104 -23.83 -8.13 2.40
N ARG A 105 -24.13 -6.83 2.57
CA ARG A 105 -24.12 -5.86 1.47
C ARG A 105 -22.72 -5.77 0.83
N PHE A 106 -21.70 -5.62 1.66
CA PHE A 106 -20.30 -5.51 1.20
C PHE A 106 -19.83 -6.78 0.52
N HIS A 107 -20.08 -7.95 1.13
CA HIS A 107 -19.71 -9.25 0.56
C HIS A 107 -20.30 -9.45 -0.83
N ALA A 108 -21.58 -9.10 -1.03
CA ALA A 108 -22.24 -9.21 -2.33
C ALA A 108 -21.62 -8.31 -3.40
N ILE A 109 -21.14 -7.12 -3.03
CA ILE A 109 -20.45 -6.18 -3.93
C ILE A 109 -19.02 -6.69 -4.22
N ALA A 110 -18.28 -7.06 -3.19
CA ALA A 110 -16.90 -7.54 -3.29
C ALA A 110 -16.81 -8.80 -4.17
N SER A 111 -17.71 -9.76 -4.00
CA SER A 111 -17.74 -11.01 -4.78
C SER A 111 -17.87 -10.79 -6.29
N ARG A 112 -18.55 -9.73 -6.72
CA ARG A 112 -18.78 -9.40 -8.14
C ARG A 112 -17.75 -8.46 -8.73
N SER A 113 -16.90 -7.86 -7.88
CA SER A 113 -15.98 -6.81 -8.34
C SER A 113 -14.93 -7.30 -9.34
N LYS A 114 -14.52 -8.58 -9.29
CA LYS A 114 -13.58 -9.16 -10.24
C LYS A 114 -14.13 -9.18 -11.68
N ASP A 115 -15.42 -9.45 -11.85
CA ASP A 115 -16.04 -9.52 -13.18
C ASP A 115 -15.99 -8.15 -13.89
N GLY A 116 -16.19 -7.07 -13.12
CA GLY A 116 -16.04 -5.71 -13.62
C GLY A 116 -14.62 -5.40 -14.09
N LEU A 117 -13.60 -5.84 -13.35
CA LEU A 117 -12.20 -5.63 -13.72
C LEU A 117 -11.82 -6.41 -14.98
N VAL A 118 -12.24 -7.68 -15.09
CA VAL A 118 -12.01 -8.50 -16.28
C VAL A 118 -12.70 -7.89 -17.51
N ALA A 119 -13.92 -7.38 -17.36
CA ALA A 119 -14.64 -6.70 -18.44
C ALA A 119 -13.94 -5.41 -18.91
N LEU A 120 -13.14 -4.76 -18.07
CA LEU A 120 -12.31 -3.60 -18.42
C LEU A 120 -10.97 -3.99 -19.08
N GLY A 121 -10.68 -5.29 -19.24
CA GLY A 121 -9.47 -5.80 -19.89
C GLY A 121 -8.30 -6.06 -18.95
N PHE A 122 -8.50 -6.04 -17.63
CA PHE A 122 -7.46 -6.50 -16.69
C PHE A 122 -7.22 -8.01 -16.87
N PRO A 123 -5.96 -8.49 -16.76
CA PRO A 123 -5.65 -9.91 -16.92
C PRO A 123 -6.40 -10.77 -15.89
N GLN A 124 -7.23 -11.68 -16.37
CA GLN A 124 -8.12 -12.49 -15.53
C GLN A 124 -7.36 -13.23 -14.43
N PHE A 125 -6.27 -13.91 -14.77
CA PHE A 125 -5.45 -14.67 -13.79
C PHE A 125 -4.97 -13.77 -12.64
N THR A 126 -4.47 -12.58 -12.97
CA THR A 126 -3.98 -11.62 -11.95
C THR A 126 -5.13 -11.13 -11.06
N VAL A 127 -6.27 -10.79 -11.67
CA VAL A 127 -7.45 -10.31 -10.93
C VAL A 127 -7.98 -11.40 -9.99
N GLU A 128 -8.08 -12.65 -10.47
CA GLU A 128 -8.58 -13.77 -9.67
C GLU A 128 -7.68 -14.08 -8.47
N ASP A 129 -6.37 -14.10 -8.64
CA ASP A 129 -5.41 -14.39 -7.56
C ASP A 129 -5.54 -13.38 -6.40
N PHE A 130 -5.55 -12.09 -6.70
CA PHE A 130 -5.73 -11.05 -5.67
C PHE A 130 -7.14 -11.01 -5.09
N HIS A 131 -8.16 -11.22 -5.92
CA HIS A 131 -9.55 -11.28 -5.48
C HIS A 131 -9.80 -12.44 -4.51
N ASP A 132 -9.28 -13.62 -4.81
CA ASP A 132 -9.52 -14.81 -3.99
C ASP A 132 -8.92 -14.64 -2.59
N THR A 133 -7.70 -14.10 -2.49
CA THR A 133 -7.10 -13.76 -1.20
C THR A 133 -7.90 -12.67 -0.46
N PHE A 134 -8.36 -11.64 -1.16
CA PHE A 134 -9.22 -10.62 -0.58
C PHE A 134 -10.53 -11.20 -0.04
N MET A 135 -11.21 -12.05 -0.82
CA MET A 135 -12.45 -12.71 -0.42
C MET A 135 -12.26 -13.72 0.70
N GLU A 136 -11.09 -14.37 0.80
CA GLU A 136 -10.75 -15.19 1.96
C GLU A 136 -10.78 -14.36 3.24
N VAL A 137 -10.16 -13.18 3.23
CA VAL A 137 -10.16 -12.27 4.39
C VAL A 137 -11.56 -11.78 4.71
N VAL A 138 -12.31 -11.34 3.70
CA VAL A 138 -13.72 -10.95 3.85
C VAL A 138 -14.55 -12.09 4.45
N GLY A 139 -14.35 -13.33 3.97
CA GLY A 139 -15.04 -14.51 4.50
C GLY A 139 -14.68 -14.85 5.94
N ARG A 140 -13.43 -14.54 6.39
CA ARG A 140 -13.05 -14.67 7.81
C ARG A 140 -13.79 -13.67 8.68
N VAL A 141 -13.89 -12.40 8.25
CA VAL A 141 -14.65 -11.34 8.93
C VAL A 141 -16.13 -11.73 9.10
N GLY A 142 -16.72 -12.35 8.08
CA GLY A 142 -18.12 -12.79 8.10
C GLY A 142 -18.44 -13.92 9.08
N LYS A 143 -17.42 -14.57 9.67
CA LYS A 143 -17.65 -15.57 10.72
C LYS A 143 -18.07 -14.97 12.06
N GLY A 144 -17.99 -13.64 12.18
CA GLY A 144 -18.31 -12.90 13.37
C GLY A 144 -17.23 -12.96 14.46
N THR A 145 -17.36 -12.07 15.44
CA THR A 145 -16.35 -11.83 16.49
C THR A 145 -16.03 -13.05 17.35
N ASP A 146 -16.95 -13.99 17.48
CA ASP A 146 -16.71 -15.24 18.23
C ASP A 146 -15.69 -16.18 17.55
N SER A 147 -15.57 -16.10 16.24
CA SER A 147 -14.70 -16.96 15.43
C SER A 147 -13.50 -16.24 14.81
N PHE A 148 -13.61 -14.92 14.62
CA PHE A 148 -12.57 -14.06 14.06
C PHE A 148 -12.64 -12.69 14.71
N SER A 149 -11.73 -12.45 15.62
CA SER A 149 -11.71 -11.23 16.44
C SER A 149 -10.97 -10.07 15.79
N GLN A 150 -11.09 -8.88 16.38
CA GLN A 150 -10.27 -7.72 16.03
C GLN A 150 -8.76 -8.00 16.14
N ILE A 151 -8.36 -8.83 17.11
CA ILE A 151 -6.96 -9.24 17.29
C ILE A 151 -6.50 -10.11 16.11
N ASP A 152 -7.37 -11.01 15.62
CA ASP A 152 -7.05 -11.87 14.49
C ASP A 152 -6.95 -11.06 13.20
N LEU A 153 -7.84 -10.08 12.99
CA LEU A 153 -7.76 -9.14 11.88
C LEU A 153 -6.46 -8.32 11.93
N HIS A 154 -6.07 -7.84 13.11
CA HIS A 154 -4.84 -7.08 13.30
C HIS A 154 -3.60 -7.92 12.97
N LYS A 155 -3.54 -9.17 13.44
CA LYS A 155 -2.46 -10.10 13.09
C LYS A 155 -2.39 -10.34 11.59
N LEU A 156 -3.53 -10.64 10.96
CA LEU A 156 -3.61 -10.88 9.52
C LEU A 156 -3.09 -9.69 8.70
N PHE A 157 -3.45 -8.46 9.06
CA PHE A 157 -2.96 -7.26 8.36
C PHE A 157 -1.48 -6.97 8.60
N ASN A 158 -0.86 -7.58 9.61
CA ASN A 158 0.57 -7.53 9.85
C ASN A 158 1.34 -8.72 9.22
N GLU A 159 0.64 -9.67 8.59
CA GLU A 159 1.23 -10.65 7.70
C GLU A 159 1.42 -10.02 6.31
N GLN A 160 2.69 -9.83 5.89
CA GLN A 160 3.05 -9.09 4.67
C GLN A 160 2.27 -9.59 3.45
N GLY A 161 2.16 -10.91 3.26
CA GLY A 161 1.46 -11.50 2.12
C GLY A 161 0.00 -11.06 2.02
N TYR A 162 -0.79 -11.25 3.09
CA TYR A 162 -2.19 -10.85 3.11
C TYR A 162 -2.37 -9.34 2.92
N SER A 163 -1.59 -8.55 3.65
CA SER A 163 -1.66 -7.10 3.60
C SER A 163 -1.39 -6.55 2.20
N ASP A 164 -0.38 -7.07 1.51
CA ASP A 164 0.00 -6.63 0.18
C ASP A 164 -1.03 -7.08 -0.87
N TYR A 165 -1.54 -8.30 -0.79
CA TYR A 165 -2.58 -8.78 -1.70
C TYR A 165 -3.86 -7.94 -1.60
N ILE A 166 -4.30 -7.61 -0.38
CA ILE A 166 -5.43 -6.71 -0.15
C ILE A 166 -5.18 -5.33 -0.79
N VAL A 167 -4.01 -4.76 -0.58
CA VAL A 167 -3.63 -3.46 -1.14
C VAL A 167 -3.64 -3.49 -2.66
N VAL A 168 -3.05 -4.52 -3.27
CA VAL A 168 -3.02 -4.66 -4.75
C VAL A 168 -4.44 -4.76 -5.28
N PHE A 169 -5.28 -5.60 -4.68
CA PHE A 169 -6.66 -5.73 -5.14
C PHE A 169 -7.43 -4.42 -5.07
N LEU A 170 -7.27 -3.65 -3.98
CA LEU A 170 -7.91 -2.34 -3.87
C LEU A 170 -7.37 -1.32 -4.89
N ARG A 171 -6.08 -1.39 -5.24
CA ARG A 171 -5.52 -0.58 -6.31
C ARG A 171 -6.11 -0.94 -7.67
N LEU A 172 -6.33 -2.24 -7.95
CA LEU A 172 -6.99 -2.70 -9.17
C LEU A 172 -8.44 -2.17 -9.24
N ILE A 173 -9.21 -2.29 -8.15
CA ILE A 173 -10.57 -1.73 -8.08
C ILE A 173 -10.57 -0.22 -8.32
N THR A 174 -9.66 0.50 -7.67
CA THR A 174 -9.54 1.96 -7.83
C THR A 174 -9.18 2.31 -9.27
N SER A 175 -8.23 1.61 -9.86
CA SER A 175 -7.83 1.79 -11.26
C SER A 175 -9.00 1.51 -12.21
N GLY A 176 -9.77 0.44 -11.97
CA GLY A 176 -10.97 0.12 -12.75
C GLY A 176 -12.02 1.22 -12.67
N GLN A 177 -12.30 1.74 -11.48
CA GLN A 177 -13.26 2.84 -11.30
C GLN A 177 -12.81 4.13 -11.99
N LEU A 178 -11.53 4.47 -11.88
CA LEU A 178 -10.97 5.66 -12.55
C LEU A 178 -11.07 5.54 -14.07
N GLN A 179 -10.84 4.36 -14.63
CA GLN A 179 -10.97 4.12 -16.07
C GLN A 179 -12.43 4.15 -16.55
N GLN A 180 -13.36 3.62 -15.77
CA GLN A 180 -14.80 3.68 -16.09
C GLN A 180 -15.32 5.11 -16.15
N GLU A 181 -14.85 5.97 -15.27
CA GLU A 181 -15.26 7.36 -15.15
C GLU A 181 -14.16 8.33 -15.65
N ALA A 182 -13.41 7.91 -16.69
CA ALA A 182 -12.24 8.62 -17.16
C ALA A 182 -12.54 10.09 -17.53
N ASP A 183 -13.65 10.34 -18.19
CA ASP A 183 -14.07 11.70 -18.62
C ASP A 183 -14.23 12.64 -17.41
N PHE A 184 -14.71 12.11 -16.28
CA PHE A 184 -14.84 12.88 -15.05
C PHE A 184 -13.48 13.11 -14.39
N TYR A 185 -12.70 12.03 -14.19
CA TYR A 185 -11.45 12.09 -13.43
C TYR A 185 -10.32 12.77 -14.18
N GLN A 186 -10.35 12.85 -15.50
CA GLN A 186 -9.34 13.55 -16.32
C GLN A 186 -9.19 15.01 -15.88
N ASN A 187 -10.25 15.64 -15.40
CA ASN A 187 -10.23 17.03 -14.94
C ASN A 187 -9.45 17.27 -13.64
N PHE A 188 -9.08 16.20 -12.92
CA PHE A 188 -8.35 16.25 -11.64
C PHE A 188 -6.91 15.76 -11.77
N ILE A 189 -6.49 15.31 -12.95
CA ILE A 189 -5.13 14.85 -13.19
C ILE A 189 -4.27 16.01 -13.66
N GLU A 190 -3.22 16.32 -12.89
CA GLU A 190 -2.31 17.41 -13.20
C GLU A 190 -1.37 17.07 -14.35
N GLY A 191 -1.07 18.09 -15.17
CA GLY A 191 -0.19 18.01 -16.33
C GLY A 191 -0.85 17.34 -17.54
N ASP A 192 -0.01 16.86 -18.47
CA ASP A 192 -0.44 16.27 -19.75
C ASP A 192 -0.74 14.76 -19.66
N ARG A 193 -0.84 14.23 -18.45
CA ARG A 193 -1.11 12.80 -18.22
C ARG A 193 -2.58 12.46 -18.43
N THR A 194 -2.82 11.28 -18.99
CA THR A 194 -4.18 10.71 -19.08
C THR A 194 -4.54 9.92 -17.82
N VAL A 195 -5.83 9.63 -17.63
CA VAL A 195 -6.31 8.69 -16.60
C VAL A 195 -5.65 7.32 -16.78
N ALA A 196 -5.44 6.87 -18.02
CA ALA A 196 -4.76 5.60 -18.30
C ALA A 196 -3.30 5.62 -17.80
N ASP A 197 -2.55 6.70 -18.04
CA ASP A 197 -1.17 6.85 -17.55
C ASP A 197 -1.12 6.85 -16.02
N PHE A 198 -2.07 7.52 -15.37
CA PHE A 198 -2.18 7.54 -13.91
C PHE A 198 -2.48 6.14 -13.36
N CYS A 199 -3.41 5.42 -13.98
CA CYS A 199 -3.77 4.05 -13.59
C CYS A 199 -2.61 3.06 -13.79
N HIS A 200 -1.82 3.21 -14.85
CA HIS A 200 -0.62 2.42 -15.08
C HIS A 200 0.39 2.60 -13.92
N GLN A 201 0.68 3.84 -13.55
CA GLN A 201 1.56 4.12 -12.40
C GLN A 201 1.01 3.59 -11.07
N LEU A 202 -0.32 3.63 -10.89
CA LEU A 202 -0.98 3.07 -9.71
C LEU A 202 -0.79 1.54 -9.62
N GLY A 203 -0.84 0.85 -10.76
CA GLY A 203 -0.63 -0.60 -10.88
C GLY A 203 0.83 -1.00 -10.73
N GLU A 204 1.76 -0.31 -11.39
CA GLU A 204 3.20 -0.61 -11.31
C GLU A 204 3.73 -0.52 -9.88
N LYS A 205 3.36 0.53 -9.14
CA LYS A 205 3.75 0.66 -7.72
C LYS A 205 3.23 -0.47 -6.84
N ALA A 206 2.14 -1.11 -7.23
CA ALA A 206 1.61 -2.26 -6.52
C ALA A 206 2.43 -3.54 -6.76
N LEU A 207 2.97 -3.71 -7.95
CA LEU A 207 3.70 -4.91 -8.37
C LEU A 207 5.20 -4.86 -7.99
N ILE A 208 5.82 -3.67 -7.98
CA ILE A 208 7.26 -3.50 -7.72
C ILE A 208 7.65 -3.93 -6.31
N HIS A 209 6.78 -3.77 -5.33
CA HIS A 209 7.05 -4.17 -3.94
C HIS A 209 6.78 -5.66 -3.66
N GLN A 210 6.25 -6.43 -4.61
CA GLN A 210 5.82 -7.82 -4.41
C GLN A 210 6.70 -8.89 -5.06
N VAL A 211 7.62 -8.51 -5.96
CA VAL A 211 8.54 -9.47 -6.58
C VAL A 211 9.88 -9.40 -5.85
N PRO A 212 10.23 -10.40 -5.02
CA PRO A 212 11.63 -10.64 -4.71
C PRO A 212 12.28 -11.01 -6.04
N LEU A 213 13.06 -10.10 -6.60
CA LEU A 213 13.92 -10.42 -7.74
C LEU A 213 14.90 -11.53 -7.31
N PRO A 214 15.07 -12.56 -8.13
CA PRO A 214 15.93 -13.70 -7.85
C PRO A 214 17.37 -13.32 -7.62
#